data_ba5cf0d20b7d6d63eb58c4215cb684c4
#
_entry.id   ba5cf0d20b7d6d63eb58c4215cb684c4
#
_cell.length_a   1.000
_cell.length_b   1.000
_cell.length_c   1.000
_cell.angle_alpha   90.00
_cell.angle_beta   90.00
_cell.angle_gamma   90.00
#
_symmetry.space_group_name_H-M   'P 1'
#
loop_
_entity.id
_entity.type
_entity.pdbx_description
1 polymer ?
#
loop_
_entity_poly.entity_id
_entity_poly.type
_entity_poly.pdbx_seq_one_letter_code
_entity_poly.pdbx_strand_id
1 'polypeptide(L)'
;MKKQRWILLLVTFLALLLLCACAKEESVETTNAGETTEVSTEETAPVTVTEKITLEDLKEYVIVRPSDTSEDIVTGGIQLRKELIAAFDAELTLKEDLFSETVQSLKIRECEILLGNCNRDETRQFMTGMKYNDYGYAMVGKKLVICGGSDEATLRALDAFMANVVKNQKGDVFFDGADILMVRGSYDIDTLTVQGNDLSQYVIVYPNRNDSAKMLAHTVRDRIAEVSGIILNVCADKENVSEKEILIGTTNRTDCKYTAQALNEGTYLIGADDRFICARGADGMGDYYAAYALIAALLENAQKIHQVTLDAETIAEVPMDESLKAMSFNLWVSSITSDRKESVLQTIMAYMPDTIGVQEASPTWMTYLKGQLKELYDYVGLGRDGGSNGEHSAIFYRKDRFELVKTETKWMSPTPDVVSKFKESSLNRVFTYAILLEKKTNREIMIVNTHLEHTSAEARNLQVAVLMNFLKDYQQYPIVLTGDFNATPESEVYRMVTAQLADSSKVAQKAERHYTFHNYGSSSSYIDYAFVSAQNIAVSHYRVITEKMNGMLPSDHYAVMIDYQVMK
;
A
#
# COMPACT_ATOMS: atom_id res chain seq x y z
N MET A 1 -9.64 -27.09 23.57
CA MET A 1 -10.72 -26.12 23.42
C MET A 1 -10.26 -24.67 23.31
N LYS A 2 -9.21 -24.20 24.01
CA LYS A 2 -8.64 -22.85 23.85
C LYS A 2 -7.92 -22.65 22.50
N LYS A 3 -7.16 -23.63 21.99
CA LYS A 3 -6.45 -23.55 20.69
C LYS A 3 -7.37 -23.36 19.46
N GLN A 4 -8.55 -23.92 19.45
CA GLN A 4 -9.49 -23.76 18.35
C GLN A 4 -10.18 -22.37 18.29
N ARG A 5 -10.24 -21.64 19.40
CA ARG A 5 -10.79 -20.28 19.44
C ARG A 5 -9.87 -19.25 18.77
N TRP A 6 -8.56 -19.41 18.85
CA TRP A 6 -7.59 -18.49 18.26
C TRP A 6 -7.54 -18.58 16.73
N ILE A 7 -7.64 -19.79 16.18
CA ILE A 7 -7.66 -20.00 14.73
C ILE A 7 -8.95 -19.42 14.10
N LEU A 8 -10.08 -19.54 14.80
CA LEU A 8 -11.34 -18.94 14.33
C LEU A 8 -11.32 -17.40 14.39
N LEU A 9 -10.65 -16.82 15.37
CA LEU A 9 -10.51 -15.38 15.55
C LEU A 9 -9.59 -14.74 14.48
N LEU A 10 -8.50 -15.39 14.08
CA LEU A 10 -7.63 -14.87 13.01
C LEU A 10 -8.33 -14.84 11.65
N VAL A 11 -9.09 -15.87 11.33
CA VAL A 11 -9.88 -15.95 10.07
C VAL A 11 -11.03 -14.95 10.08
N THR A 12 -11.71 -14.76 11.22
CA THR A 12 -12.76 -13.74 11.35
C THR A 12 -12.22 -12.32 11.38
N PHE A 13 -10.99 -12.09 11.89
CA PHE A 13 -10.37 -10.76 11.90
C PHE A 13 -9.88 -10.34 10.51
N LEU A 14 -9.33 -11.25 9.71
CA LEU A 14 -9.04 -10.98 8.30
C LEU A 14 -10.33 -10.65 7.51
N ALA A 15 -11.45 -11.32 7.83
CA ALA A 15 -12.76 -11.03 7.24
C ALA A 15 -13.37 -9.73 7.76
N LEU A 16 -13.10 -9.31 9.01
CA LEU A 16 -13.58 -8.05 9.57
C LEU A 16 -12.75 -6.84 9.08
N LEU A 17 -11.47 -7.00 8.79
CA LEU A 17 -10.65 -5.94 8.16
C LEU A 17 -11.16 -5.61 6.75
N LEU A 18 -11.72 -6.60 6.04
CA LEU A 18 -12.40 -6.39 4.75
C LEU A 18 -13.81 -5.78 4.89
N LEU A 19 -14.47 -5.92 6.04
CA LEU A 19 -15.81 -5.39 6.29
C LEU A 19 -15.84 -3.96 6.84
N CYS A 20 -14.80 -3.49 7.51
CA CYS A 20 -14.70 -2.10 7.99
C CYS A 20 -14.46 -1.08 6.88
N ALA A 21 -13.90 -1.49 5.74
CA ALA A 21 -13.72 -0.61 4.57
C ALA A 21 -15.03 -0.31 3.81
N CYS A 22 -16.11 -1.06 4.05
CA CYS A 22 -17.38 -0.95 3.31
C CYS A 22 -18.51 -0.20 4.02
N ALA A 23 -18.31 0.40 5.18
CA ALA A 23 -19.37 1.03 5.96
C ALA A 23 -19.15 2.53 6.19
N LYS A 24 -19.11 3.34 5.12
CA LYS A 24 -19.33 4.79 5.21
C LYS A 24 -19.89 5.35 3.89
N GLU A 25 -21.16 5.08 3.64
CA GLU A 25 -22.04 5.98 2.89
C GLU A 25 -23.42 5.90 3.53
N GLU A 26 -23.74 6.85 4.38
CA GLU A 26 -25.13 7.19 4.68
C GLU A 26 -25.26 8.71 4.85
N SER A 27 -26.29 9.18 4.19
CA SER A 27 -26.80 10.50 3.92
C SER A 27 -26.85 11.45 5.12
N VAL A 28 -26.45 12.71 4.87
CA VAL A 28 -26.68 13.87 5.74
C VAL A 28 -28.14 14.34 5.61
N GLU A 29 -28.94 14.17 6.65
CA GLU A 29 -30.14 14.98 6.89
C GLU A 29 -29.79 16.09 7.91
N THR A 30 -30.00 17.30 7.50
CA THR A 30 -29.86 18.51 8.32
C THR A 30 -31.00 18.62 9.32
N THR A 31 -30.71 18.58 10.62
CA THR A 31 -31.57 19.17 11.65
C THR A 31 -30.74 20.06 12.57
N ASN A 32 -31.09 21.34 12.57
CA ASN A 32 -30.61 22.33 13.53
C ASN A 32 -31.11 22.01 14.95
N ALA A 33 -30.19 21.80 15.89
CA ALA A 33 -30.44 22.07 17.31
C ALA A 33 -29.09 22.37 17.97
N GLY A 34 -28.95 23.56 18.53
CA GLY A 34 -27.75 24.00 19.22
C GLY A 34 -27.56 23.25 20.54
N GLU A 35 -26.35 22.74 20.73
CA GLU A 35 -25.80 22.42 22.04
C GLU A 35 -24.36 22.93 22.09
N THR A 36 -24.16 23.86 23.02
CA THR A 36 -22.86 24.39 23.41
C THR A 36 -22.09 23.31 24.14
N THR A 37 -21.10 22.72 23.49
CA THR A 37 -20.11 21.88 24.14
C THR A 37 -19.03 22.74 24.76
N GLU A 38 -18.88 22.66 26.08
CA GLU A 38 -17.80 23.27 26.84
C GLU A 38 -16.44 22.74 26.33
N VAL A 39 -15.61 23.68 25.86
CA VAL A 39 -14.21 23.42 25.48
C VAL A 39 -13.42 23.31 26.78
N SER A 40 -12.94 22.11 27.10
CA SER A 40 -11.93 21.94 28.15
C SER A 40 -10.61 22.55 27.69
N THR A 41 -10.23 23.65 28.31
CA THR A 41 -8.94 24.30 28.12
C THR A 41 -7.85 23.53 28.87
N GLU A 42 -7.15 22.62 28.22
CA GLU A 42 -5.80 22.23 28.61
C GLU A 42 -4.80 23.20 27.99
N GLU A 43 -3.96 23.77 28.84
CA GLU A 43 -2.94 24.77 28.53
C GLU A 43 -1.90 24.19 27.55
N THR A 44 -2.05 24.48 26.24
CA THR A 44 -0.98 24.30 25.26
C THR A 44 -0.11 25.56 25.26
N ALA A 45 1.22 25.40 25.22
CA ALA A 45 2.19 26.49 25.14
C ALA A 45 1.77 27.54 24.08
N PRO A 46 1.89 28.85 24.37
CA PRO A 46 1.35 29.88 23.50
C PRO A 46 2.07 29.90 22.16
N VAL A 47 1.34 29.60 21.09
CA VAL A 47 1.74 29.99 19.73
C VAL A 47 1.73 31.52 19.72
N THR A 48 2.89 32.14 19.64
CA THR A 48 3.00 33.61 19.57
C THR A 48 2.49 34.07 18.19
N VAL A 49 1.27 34.48 18.13
CA VAL A 49 0.59 35.05 16.96
C VAL A 49 0.94 36.52 16.86
N THR A 50 1.61 36.96 15.80
CA THR A 50 1.87 38.40 15.65
C THR A 50 1.88 38.95 14.24
N GLU A 51 1.82 38.19 13.17
CA GLU A 51 1.88 38.82 11.84
C GLU A 51 0.71 38.42 10.93
N LYS A 52 0.17 39.43 10.23
CA LYS A 52 -0.78 39.24 9.13
C LYS A 52 0.02 39.09 7.84
N ILE A 53 -0.48 38.29 6.91
CA ILE A 53 0.02 38.23 5.54
C ILE A 53 -0.94 39.06 4.69
N THR A 54 -0.45 40.14 4.10
CA THR A 54 -1.21 40.87 3.07
C THR A 54 -1.09 40.19 1.72
N LEU A 55 -1.90 40.56 0.74
CA LEU A 55 -1.79 40.07 -0.63
C LEU A 55 -0.45 40.48 -1.28
N GLU A 56 0.12 41.61 -0.88
CA GLU A 56 1.45 42.04 -1.34
C GLU A 56 2.54 41.18 -0.71
N ASP A 57 2.47 40.91 0.60
CA ASP A 57 3.43 40.05 1.29
C ASP A 57 3.43 38.61 0.73
N LEU A 58 2.26 38.12 0.29
CA LEU A 58 2.12 36.76 -0.26
C LEU A 58 3.07 36.51 -1.45
N LYS A 59 3.41 37.54 -2.23
CA LYS A 59 4.33 37.42 -3.38
C LYS A 59 5.76 37.07 -2.98
N GLU A 60 6.14 37.36 -1.73
CA GLU A 60 7.47 37.02 -1.21
C GLU A 60 7.54 35.58 -0.65
N TYR A 61 6.39 34.90 -0.51
CA TYR A 61 6.33 33.57 0.03
C TYR A 61 6.74 32.49 -0.98
N VAL A 62 7.17 31.37 -0.46
CA VAL A 62 7.42 30.13 -1.21
C VAL A 62 6.70 28.97 -0.53
N ILE A 63 6.06 28.10 -1.29
CA ILE A 63 5.47 26.88 -0.76
C ILE A 63 6.57 25.86 -0.61
N VAL A 64 6.65 25.22 0.56
CA VAL A 64 7.64 24.19 0.90
C VAL A 64 6.89 22.94 1.35
N ARG A 65 7.26 21.79 0.82
CA ARG A 65 6.78 20.47 1.21
C ARG A 65 7.94 19.56 1.62
N PRO A 66 7.70 18.47 2.36
CA PRO A 66 8.75 17.49 2.65
C PRO A 66 9.34 16.92 1.36
N SER A 67 10.63 16.63 1.36
CA SER A 67 11.32 15.94 0.27
C SER A 67 10.98 14.45 0.22
N ASP A 68 10.70 13.86 1.38
CA ASP A 68 10.21 12.48 1.56
C ASP A 68 8.76 12.55 2.05
N THR A 69 7.80 12.44 1.13
CA THR A 69 6.36 12.59 1.41
C THR A 69 5.55 11.87 0.34
N SER A 70 4.27 11.62 0.62
CA SER A 70 3.35 10.99 -0.31
C SER A 70 3.07 11.85 -1.55
N GLU A 71 2.69 11.19 -2.66
CA GLU A 71 2.30 11.89 -3.89
C GLU A 71 1.06 12.78 -3.69
N ASP A 72 0.20 12.44 -2.74
CA ASP A 72 -0.97 13.24 -2.40
C ASP A 72 -0.56 14.60 -1.78
N ILE A 73 0.47 14.63 -0.94
CA ILE A 73 1.04 15.91 -0.43
C ILE A 73 1.71 16.70 -1.58
N VAL A 74 2.41 16.02 -2.48
CA VAL A 74 2.99 16.67 -3.67
C VAL A 74 1.89 17.30 -4.53
N THR A 75 0.84 16.54 -4.81
CA THR A 75 -0.34 16.98 -5.58
C THR A 75 -1.07 18.12 -4.86
N GLY A 76 -1.25 18.01 -3.54
CA GLY A 76 -1.83 19.06 -2.70
C GLY A 76 -1.03 20.37 -2.78
N GLY A 77 0.29 20.29 -2.75
CA GLY A 77 1.17 21.45 -2.91
C GLY A 77 1.05 22.11 -4.29
N ILE A 78 0.95 21.30 -5.35
CA ILE A 78 0.72 21.77 -6.73
C ILE A 78 -0.65 22.46 -6.82
N GLN A 79 -1.69 21.85 -6.24
CA GLN A 79 -3.04 22.42 -6.24
C GLN A 79 -3.09 23.73 -5.46
N LEU A 80 -2.50 23.79 -4.25
CA LEU A 80 -2.40 25.01 -3.47
C LEU A 80 -1.76 26.14 -4.27
N ARG A 81 -0.60 25.86 -4.90
CA ARG A 81 0.08 26.82 -5.76
C ARG A 81 -0.82 27.33 -6.88
N LYS A 82 -1.50 26.42 -7.59
CA LYS A 82 -2.40 26.76 -8.69
C LYS A 82 -3.54 27.68 -8.26
N GLU A 83 -4.17 27.38 -7.13
CA GLU A 83 -5.28 28.18 -6.58
C GLU A 83 -4.81 29.57 -6.13
N LEU A 84 -3.64 29.66 -5.49
CA LEU A 84 -3.09 30.95 -5.06
C LEU A 84 -2.73 31.85 -6.26
N ILE A 85 -2.15 31.27 -7.33
CA ILE A 85 -1.90 32.00 -8.58
C ILE A 85 -3.21 32.48 -9.21
N ALA A 86 -4.21 31.61 -9.29
CA ALA A 86 -5.48 31.92 -9.91
C ALA A 86 -6.30 32.96 -9.13
N ALA A 87 -6.26 32.93 -7.78
CA ALA A 87 -7.05 33.81 -6.95
C ALA A 87 -6.40 35.19 -6.72
N PHE A 88 -5.06 35.26 -6.66
CA PHE A 88 -4.34 36.45 -6.17
C PHE A 88 -3.23 36.95 -7.11
N ASP A 89 -3.07 36.36 -8.29
CA ASP A 89 -1.99 36.67 -9.24
C ASP A 89 -0.59 36.63 -8.56
N ALA A 90 -0.43 35.68 -7.61
CA ALA A 90 0.80 35.52 -6.83
C ALA A 90 1.64 34.38 -7.44
N GLU A 91 2.74 34.72 -8.11
CA GLU A 91 3.69 33.76 -8.68
C GLU A 91 4.52 33.05 -7.61
N LEU A 92 3.90 32.13 -6.87
CA LEU A 92 4.59 31.35 -5.85
C LEU A 92 5.36 30.17 -6.46
N THR A 93 6.53 29.89 -5.92
CA THR A 93 7.28 28.67 -6.25
C THR A 93 6.98 27.57 -5.26
N LEU A 94 6.92 26.31 -5.73
CA LEU A 94 6.83 25.11 -4.89
C LEU A 94 8.21 24.47 -4.82
N LYS A 95 8.70 24.18 -3.61
CA LYS A 95 10.02 23.60 -3.34
C LYS A 95 9.92 22.43 -2.35
N GLU A 96 10.97 21.62 -2.33
CA GLU A 96 11.22 20.64 -1.27
C GLU A 96 11.89 21.30 -0.07
N ASP A 97 11.76 20.69 1.10
CA ASP A 97 12.30 21.20 2.38
C ASP A 97 13.80 20.99 2.55
N LEU A 98 14.49 20.51 1.51
CA LEU A 98 15.94 20.42 1.47
C LEU A 98 16.57 21.79 1.72
N PHE A 99 17.62 21.85 2.54
CA PHE A 99 18.33 23.08 2.81
C PHE A 99 19.84 22.90 2.75
N SER A 100 20.54 24.00 2.44
CA SER A 100 22.00 24.08 2.47
C SER A 100 22.42 25.52 2.76
N GLU A 101 23.34 25.71 3.68
CA GLU A 101 23.91 27.02 3.98
C GLU A 101 24.79 27.56 2.83
N THR A 102 25.37 26.66 2.05
CA THR A 102 26.34 26.99 0.99
C THR A 102 25.68 27.14 -0.38
N VAL A 103 24.53 26.49 -0.62
CA VAL A 103 23.80 26.53 -1.90
C VAL A 103 22.68 27.54 -1.82
N GLN A 104 22.78 28.65 -2.54
CA GLN A 104 21.84 29.79 -2.47
C GLN A 104 20.39 29.38 -2.78
N SER A 105 20.15 28.44 -3.71
CA SER A 105 18.81 27.97 -4.08
C SER A 105 18.14 27.12 -3.00
N LEU A 106 18.92 26.58 -2.06
CA LEU A 106 18.47 25.74 -0.95
C LEU A 106 18.47 26.46 0.41
N LYS A 107 18.70 27.78 0.44
CA LYS A 107 18.58 28.54 1.68
C LYS A 107 17.15 28.59 2.16
N ILE A 108 16.97 28.41 3.48
CA ILE A 108 15.69 28.61 4.15
C ILE A 108 15.28 30.08 4.00
N ARG A 109 14.03 30.30 3.62
CA ARG A 109 13.48 31.65 3.50
C ARG A 109 12.79 32.06 4.80
N GLU A 110 12.69 33.36 5.01
CA GLU A 110 11.98 33.93 6.15
C GLU A 110 10.47 33.70 6.00
N CYS A 111 9.93 33.88 4.79
CA CYS A 111 8.53 33.73 4.45
C CYS A 111 8.31 32.42 3.67
N GLU A 112 7.72 31.40 4.33
CA GLU A 112 7.41 30.10 3.76
C GLU A 112 5.98 29.68 4.11
N ILE A 113 5.28 29.04 3.18
CA ILE A 113 4.06 28.26 3.44
C ILE A 113 4.50 26.81 3.54
N LEU A 114 4.48 26.25 4.73
CA LEU A 114 4.94 24.90 5.05
C LEU A 114 3.78 23.92 4.97
N LEU A 115 3.77 23.05 3.96
CA LEU A 115 2.73 22.03 3.77
C LEU A 115 3.26 20.67 4.20
N GLY A 116 2.70 20.12 5.27
CA GLY A 116 3.09 18.84 5.84
C GLY A 116 4.27 18.95 6.82
N ASN A 117 4.84 17.80 7.19
CA ASN A 117 5.93 17.68 8.16
C ASN A 117 7.27 18.12 7.56
N CYS A 118 7.40 19.39 7.22
CA CYS A 118 8.63 19.97 6.68
C CYS A 118 9.75 19.99 7.72
N ASN A 119 11.00 19.83 7.24
CA ASN A 119 12.18 19.97 8.07
C ASN A 119 12.44 21.44 8.43
N ARG A 120 11.57 22.00 9.27
CA ARG A 120 11.62 23.40 9.79
C ARG A 120 11.28 23.40 11.26
N ASP A 121 11.87 24.34 12.02
CA ASP A 121 11.58 24.49 13.44
C ASP A 121 10.12 24.88 13.68
N GLU A 122 9.57 25.70 12.80
CA GLU A 122 8.18 26.15 12.87
C GLU A 122 7.20 25.00 12.71
N THR A 123 7.49 24.04 11.82
CA THR A 123 6.67 22.81 11.70
C THR A 123 6.77 21.98 12.96
N ARG A 124 7.97 21.77 13.50
CA ARG A 124 8.18 21.02 14.75
C ARG A 124 7.44 21.66 15.93
N GLN A 125 7.48 22.98 16.02
CA GLN A 125 6.76 23.74 17.06
C GLN A 125 5.25 23.55 16.90
N PHE A 126 4.70 23.71 15.70
CA PHE A 126 3.26 23.55 15.42
C PHE A 126 2.77 22.14 15.72
N MET A 127 3.56 21.12 15.39
CA MET A 127 3.22 19.71 15.60
C MET A 127 3.38 19.24 17.06
N THR A 128 3.90 20.08 17.97
CA THR A 128 4.09 19.67 19.37
C THR A 128 2.76 19.25 19.98
N GLY A 129 2.66 18.01 20.45
CA GLY A 129 1.45 17.42 21.03
C GLY A 129 0.35 17.07 20.01
N MET A 130 0.64 17.12 18.70
CA MET A 130 -0.26 16.57 17.70
C MET A 130 -0.27 15.05 17.74
N LYS A 131 -1.47 14.49 17.60
CA LYS A 131 -1.71 13.06 17.41
C LYS A 131 -1.99 12.76 15.93
N TYR A 132 -1.99 11.50 15.54
CA TYR A 132 -2.04 11.01 14.17
C TYR A 132 -3.15 11.63 13.29
N ASN A 133 -4.36 11.80 13.83
CA ASN A 133 -5.51 12.36 13.09
C ASN A 133 -5.73 13.86 13.36
N ASP A 134 -4.89 14.51 14.18
CA ASP A 134 -4.97 15.95 14.43
C ASP A 134 -4.49 16.70 13.19
N TYR A 135 -5.11 17.86 12.92
CA TYR A 135 -4.71 18.68 11.78
C TYR A 135 -5.05 20.15 11.97
N GLY A 136 -4.38 21.02 11.23
CA GLY A 136 -4.68 22.43 11.28
C GLY A 136 -3.71 23.30 10.51
N TYR A 137 -3.85 24.61 10.70
CA TYR A 137 -2.96 25.61 10.16
C TYR A 137 -2.83 26.82 11.10
N ALA A 138 -1.67 27.44 11.11
CA ALA A 138 -1.39 28.66 11.87
C ALA A 138 -0.14 29.38 11.35
N MET A 139 -0.02 30.67 11.72
CA MET A 139 1.27 31.35 11.65
C MET A 139 2.16 30.90 12.81
N VAL A 140 3.41 30.57 12.50
CA VAL A 140 4.48 30.32 13.47
C VAL A 140 5.66 31.23 13.09
N GLY A 141 5.83 32.32 13.83
CA GLY A 141 6.67 33.41 13.38
C GLY A 141 6.16 34.00 12.07
N LYS A 142 7.02 34.06 11.05
CA LYS A 142 6.68 34.55 9.70
C LYS A 142 6.31 33.44 8.71
N LYS A 143 6.15 32.21 9.19
CA LYS A 143 5.79 31.07 8.33
C LYS A 143 4.39 30.59 8.59
N LEU A 144 3.66 30.33 7.52
CA LEU A 144 2.34 29.72 7.58
C LEU A 144 2.52 28.20 7.54
N VAL A 145 2.14 27.50 8.60
CA VAL A 145 2.18 26.04 8.68
C VAL A 145 0.80 25.47 8.41
N ILE A 146 0.70 24.50 7.50
CA ILE A 146 -0.50 23.73 7.17
C ILE A 146 -0.10 22.25 7.33
N CYS A 147 -0.49 21.60 8.42
CA CYS A 147 0.03 20.28 8.74
C CYS A 147 -0.97 19.45 9.56
N GLY A 148 -0.78 18.15 9.55
CA GLY A 148 -1.46 17.16 10.38
C GLY A 148 -0.51 16.11 10.91
N GLY A 149 -0.96 15.27 11.82
CA GLY A 149 -0.19 14.17 12.39
C GLY A 149 0.10 13.02 11.41
N SER A 150 -0.60 13.01 10.26
CA SER A 150 -0.37 12.11 9.12
C SER A 150 -0.55 12.89 7.81
N ASP A 151 -0.19 12.26 6.68
CA ASP A 151 -0.40 12.87 5.37
C ASP A 151 -1.89 13.10 5.09
N GLU A 152 -2.76 12.13 5.41
CA GLU A 152 -4.21 12.29 5.29
C GLU A 152 -4.74 13.44 6.17
N ALA A 153 -4.26 13.56 7.39
CA ALA A 153 -4.59 14.68 8.27
C ALA A 153 -4.07 16.03 7.71
N THR A 154 -2.88 16.02 7.09
CA THR A 154 -2.34 17.21 6.40
C THR A 154 -3.20 17.63 5.21
N LEU A 155 -3.71 16.69 4.43
CA LEU A 155 -4.63 17.00 3.33
C LEU A 155 -5.95 17.59 3.83
N ARG A 156 -6.48 17.10 4.97
CA ARG A 156 -7.64 17.72 5.62
C ARG A 156 -7.35 19.15 6.10
N ALA A 157 -6.13 19.40 6.60
CA ALA A 157 -5.69 20.76 6.94
C ALA A 157 -5.64 21.66 5.70
N LEU A 158 -5.11 21.14 4.59
CA LEU A 158 -5.04 21.87 3.32
C LEU A 158 -6.43 22.18 2.77
N ASP A 159 -7.34 21.21 2.76
CA ASP A 159 -8.72 21.41 2.30
C ASP A 159 -9.44 22.47 3.14
N ALA A 160 -9.28 22.42 4.47
CA ALA A 160 -9.83 23.42 5.37
C ALA A 160 -9.21 24.82 5.13
N PHE A 161 -7.89 24.89 4.90
CA PHE A 161 -7.21 26.13 4.57
C PHE A 161 -7.71 26.71 3.23
N MET A 162 -7.84 25.88 2.21
CA MET A 162 -8.37 26.28 0.90
C MET A 162 -9.79 26.83 1.02
N ALA A 163 -10.64 26.17 1.80
CA ALA A 163 -12.03 26.59 1.99
C ALA A 163 -12.15 27.87 2.83
N ASN A 164 -11.44 27.96 3.95
CA ASN A 164 -11.62 29.00 4.95
C ASN A 164 -10.82 30.27 4.63
N VAL A 165 -9.64 30.14 4.03
CA VAL A 165 -8.72 31.24 3.77
C VAL A 165 -8.75 31.62 2.28
N VAL A 166 -8.37 30.71 1.39
CA VAL A 166 -8.18 31.03 -0.03
C VAL A 166 -9.50 31.45 -0.69
N LYS A 167 -10.59 30.69 -0.48
CA LYS A 167 -11.91 30.96 -1.08
C LYS A 167 -12.72 32.05 -0.35
N ASN A 168 -12.40 32.31 0.91
CA ASN A 168 -13.12 33.31 1.73
C ASN A 168 -12.35 34.61 1.96
N GLN A 169 -11.21 34.78 1.29
CA GLN A 169 -10.38 35.97 1.41
C GLN A 169 -11.20 37.28 1.15
N LYS A 170 -11.03 38.27 1.99
CA LYS A 170 -11.71 39.55 1.92
C LYS A 170 -10.76 40.73 2.15
N GLY A 171 -10.78 41.69 1.24
CA GLY A 171 -9.92 42.88 1.32
C GLY A 171 -8.47 42.56 0.97
N ASP A 172 -7.50 43.26 1.57
CA ASP A 172 -6.07 43.18 1.25
C ASP A 172 -5.28 42.25 2.18
N VAL A 173 -5.93 41.63 3.18
CA VAL A 173 -5.29 40.68 4.11
C VAL A 173 -5.55 39.27 3.61
N PHE A 174 -4.48 38.56 3.25
CA PHE A 174 -4.56 37.14 2.82
C PHE A 174 -4.80 36.21 4.01
N PHE A 175 -4.06 36.40 5.10
CA PHE A 175 -4.16 35.59 6.32
C PHE A 175 -4.01 36.48 7.55
N ASP A 176 -4.99 36.45 8.44
CA ASP A 176 -4.87 37.05 9.76
C ASP A 176 -4.24 36.04 10.72
N GLY A 177 -3.20 36.43 11.42
CA GLY A 177 -2.54 35.52 12.38
C GLY A 177 -3.48 35.02 13.51
N ALA A 178 -4.67 35.58 13.65
CA ALA A 178 -5.73 35.06 14.51
C ALA A 178 -6.57 33.95 13.88
N ASP A 179 -6.45 33.72 12.54
CA ASP A 179 -7.19 32.71 11.82
C ASP A 179 -6.52 31.31 11.99
N ILE A 180 -6.46 30.83 13.21
CA ILE A 180 -5.87 29.52 13.55
C ILE A 180 -6.94 28.45 13.46
N LEU A 181 -6.59 27.31 12.85
CA LEU A 181 -7.37 26.09 12.92
C LEU A 181 -6.55 24.99 13.60
N MET A 182 -7.12 24.37 14.62
CA MET A 182 -6.58 23.15 15.21
C MET A 182 -7.74 22.19 15.50
N VAL A 183 -7.80 21.11 14.75
CA VAL A 183 -8.82 20.06 14.91
C VAL A 183 -8.17 18.85 15.57
N ARG A 184 -8.75 18.40 16.67
CA ARG A 184 -8.32 17.19 17.37
C ARG A 184 -9.07 15.99 16.82
N GLY A 185 -8.32 14.93 16.47
CA GLY A 185 -8.88 13.65 16.06
C GLY A 185 -9.55 12.92 17.22
N SER A 186 -10.48 12.05 16.90
CA SER A 186 -11.07 11.12 17.88
C SER A 186 -10.38 9.76 17.75
N TYR A 187 -10.14 9.09 18.88
CA TYR A 187 -9.47 7.80 18.93
C TYR A 187 -10.29 6.82 19.77
N ASP A 188 -10.20 5.52 19.45
CA ASP A 188 -10.87 4.47 20.22
C ASP A 188 -10.16 4.21 21.55
N ILE A 189 -8.84 4.46 21.58
CA ILE A 189 -7.98 4.29 22.74
C ILE A 189 -7.39 5.66 23.13
N ASP A 190 -7.59 6.09 24.36
CA ASP A 190 -6.98 7.32 24.91
C ASP A 190 -5.63 7.02 25.57
N THR A 191 -5.51 5.86 26.22
CA THR A 191 -4.29 5.37 26.88
C THR A 191 -4.07 3.90 26.54
N LEU A 192 -2.89 3.56 26.04
CA LEU A 192 -2.50 2.19 25.73
C LEU A 192 -1.24 1.80 26.51
N THR A 193 -1.38 0.81 27.38
CA THR A 193 -0.27 0.25 28.13
C THR A 193 -0.04 -1.22 27.77
N VAL A 194 1.22 -1.62 27.69
CA VAL A 194 1.61 -3.01 27.43
C VAL A 194 2.60 -3.44 28.53
N GLN A 195 2.34 -4.57 29.18
CA GLN A 195 3.13 -5.03 30.36
C GLN A 195 3.23 -3.96 31.47
N GLY A 196 2.17 -3.15 31.63
CA GLY A 196 2.14 -2.06 32.58
C GLY A 196 2.92 -0.80 32.20
N ASN A 197 3.57 -0.77 31.01
CA ASN A 197 4.31 0.37 30.50
C ASN A 197 3.47 1.12 29.46
N ASP A 198 3.55 2.46 29.45
CA ASP A 198 2.95 3.29 28.41
C ASP A 198 3.57 2.96 27.04
N LEU A 199 2.74 2.62 26.06
CA LEU A 199 3.22 2.24 24.73
C LEU A 199 4.00 3.36 24.04
N SER A 200 3.72 4.62 24.33
CA SER A 200 4.45 5.77 23.79
C SER A 200 5.95 5.79 24.10
N GLN A 201 6.38 5.01 25.10
CA GLN A 201 7.80 4.88 25.47
C GLN A 201 8.59 3.93 24.56
N TYR A 202 7.90 3.17 23.69
CA TYR A 202 8.54 2.18 22.84
C TYR A 202 8.98 2.78 21.49
N VAL A 203 10.08 2.22 20.97
CA VAL A 203 10.55 2.44 19.60
C VAL A 203 10.39 1.13 18.81
N ILE A 204 9.88 1.21 17.60
CA ILE A 204 9.78 0.03 16.73
C ILE A 204 11.11 -0.14 15.99
N VAL A 205 11.68 -1.33 16.05
CA VAL A 205 13.00 -1.66 15.49
C VAL A 205 12.87 -2.81 14.49
N TYR A 206 13.47 -2.66 13.31
CA TYR A 206 13.49 -3.67 12.25
C TYR A 206 14.92 -3.99 11.80
N PRO A 207 15.18 -5.18 11.21
CA PRO A 207 16.51 -5.57 10.72
C PRO A 207 17.00 -4.64 9.61
N ASN A 208 18.21 -4.09 9.75
CA ASN A 208 18.80 -3.22 8.74
C ASN A 208 18.89 -3.93 7.37
N ARG A 209 18.54 -3.25 6.29
CA ARG A 209 18.50 -3.74 4.90
C ARG A 209 17.44 -4.84 4.66
N ASN A 210 16.44 -4.95 5.49
CA ASN A 210 15.27 -5.80 5.25
C ASN A 210 14.04 -4.90 5.01
N ASP A 211 13.75 -4.66 3.73
CA ASP A 211 12.68 -3.74 3.34
C ASP A 211 11.28 -4.29 3.68
N SER A 212 11.09 -5.62 3.63
CA SER A 212 9.83 -6.25 4.06
C SER A 212 9.58 -6.04 5.56
N ALA A 213 10.58 -6.24 6.40
CA ALA A 213 10.46 -5.99 7.84
C ALA A 213 10.31 -4.48 8.15
N LYS A 214 10.97 -3.61 7.39
CA LYS A 214 10.76 -2.15 7.46
C LYS A 214 9.29 -1.80 7.22
N MET A 215 8.71 -2.33 6.16
CA MET A 215 7.30 -2.09 5.83
C MET A 215 6.37 -2.61 6.93
N LEU A 216 6.60 -3.83 7.46
CA LEU A 216 5.82 -4.38 8.56
C LEU A 216 5.94 -3.51 9.82
N ALA A 217 7.11 -2.97 10.12
CA ALA A 217 7.33 -2.05 11.24
C ALA A 217 6.50 -0.75 11.09
N HIS A 218 6.45 -0.18 9.88
CA HIS A 218 5.58 0.95 9.58
C HIS A 218 4.10 0.58 9.68
N THR A 219 3.70 -0.60 9.19
CA THR A 219 2.32 -1.10 9.31
C THR A 219 1.89 -1.20 10.79
N VAL A 220 2.75 -1.75 11.67
CA VAL A 220 2.48 -1.82 13.11
C VAL A 220 2.32 -0.41 13.70
N ARG A 221 3.22 0.52 13.37
CA ARG A 221 3.13 1.93 13.80
C ARG A 221 1.79 2.56 13.41
N ASP A 222 1.44 2.46 12.14
CA ASP A 222 0.27 3.16 11.59
C ASP A 222 -1.03 2.60 12.16
N ARG A 223 -1.15 1.28 12.31
CA ARG A 223 -2.32 0.67 12.94
C ARG A 223 -2.49 1.06 14.41
N ILE A 224 -1.39 1.17 15.16
CA ILE A 224 -1.42 1.70 16.53
C ILE A 224 -1.88 3.18 16.52
N ALA A 225 -1.30 3.97 15.62
CA ALA A 225 -1.55 5.41 15.55
C ALA A 225 -2.99 5.74 15.13
N GLU A 226 -3.58 4.98 14.21
CA GLU A 226 -4.98 5.15 13.75
C GLU A 226 -5.97 5.07 14.92
N VAL A 227 -5.80 4.11 15.84
CA VAL A 227 -6.77 3.87 16.92
C VAL A 227 -6.43 4.56 18.24
N SER A 228 -5.16 4.93 18.49
CA SER A 228 -4.71 5.54 19.75
C SER A 228 -4.16 6.95 19.60
N GLY A 229 -3.83 7.36 18.39
CA GLY A 229 -3.11 8.60 18.12
C GLY A 229 -1.61 8.57 18.50
N ILE A 230 -1.10 7.47 19.05
CA ILE A 230 0.30 7.32 19.45
C ILE A 230 1.16 7.07 18.22
N ILE A 231 2.06 7.99 17.90
CA ILE A 231 3.00 7.87 16.79
C ILE A 231 4.34 7.39 17.33
N LEU A 232 4.67 6.12 17.12
CA LEU A 232 5.94 5.53 17.55
C LEU A 232 7.05 5.83 16.53
N ASN A 233 8.27 6.06 17.02
CA ASN A 233 9.44 6.12 16.16
C ASN A 233 9.75 4.73 15.59
N VAL A 234 10.19 4.70 14.32
CA VAL A 234 10.60 3.48 13.63
C VAL A 234 12.05 3.64 13.18
N CYS A 235 12.91 2.70 13.51
CA CYS A 235 14.33 2.74 13.13
C CYS A 235 14.89 1.36 12.79
N ALA A 236 16.02 1.34 12.06
CA ALA A 236 16.74 0.11 11.79
C ALA A 236 17.57 -0.32 13.04
N ASP A 237 17.82 -1.61 13.17
CA ASP A 237 18.55 -2.19 14.30
C ASP A 237 20.06 -1.80 14.36
N LYS A 238 20.57 -1.10 13.34
CA LYS A 238 21.90 -0.46 13.36
C LYS A 238 21.96 0.78 14.26
N GLU A 239 20.81 1.36 14.59
CA GLU A 239 20.72 2.53 15.45
C GLU A 239 20.91 2.14 16.92
N ASN A 240 21.17 3.14 17.77
CA ASN A 240 21.36 2.92 19.20
C ASN A 240 20.17 2.23 19.85
N VAL A 241 20.45 1.39 20.83
CA VAL A 241 19.45 0.65 21.61
C VAL A 241 18.62 1.62 22.44
N SER A 242 17.30 1.52 22.37
CA SER A 242 16.35 2.27 23.18
C SER A 242 16.06 1.53 24.52
N GLU A 243 15.49 2.24 25.48
CA GLU A 243 15.13 1.65 26.76
C GLU A 243 14.04 0.58 26.60
N LYS A 244 13.06 0.84 25.71
CA LYS A 244 11.97 -0.07 25.37
C LYS A 244 11.83 -0.19 23.85
N GLU A 245 11.77 -1.40 23.34
CA GLU A 245 11.73 -1.66 21.91
C GLU A 245 10.67 -2.70 21.52
N ILE A 246 9.98 -2.43 20.38
CA ILE A 246 9.14 -3.41 19.67
C ILE A 246 9.96 -3.92 18.49
N LEU A 247 10.36 -5.18 18.53
CA LEU A 247 11.21 -5.80 17.52
C LEU A 247 10.36 -6.50 16.47
N ILE A 248 10.46 -6.08 15.21
CA ILE A 248 9.74 -6.67 14.07
C ILE A 248 10.75 -7.41 13.19
N GLY A 249 10.58 -8.73 13.09
CA GLY A 249 11.55 -9.60 12.39
C GLY A 249 12.78 -9.91 13.24
N THR A 250 13.77 -10.60 12.65
CA THR A 250 14.98 -11.02 13.34
C THR A 250 16.01 -9.89 13.38
N THR A 251 16.03 -9.12 14.45
CA THR A 251 16.95 -7.99 14.69
C THR A 251 18.26 -8.45 15.32
N ASN A 252 19.27 -7.55 15.37
CA ASN A 252 20.57 -7.78 16.00
C ASN A 252 20.59 -7.54 17.52
N ARG A 253 19.44 -7.44 18.17
CA ARG A 253 19.32 -7.23 19.63
C ARG A 253 19.66 -8.50 20.40
N THR A 254 20.93 -8.71 20.71
CA THR A 254 21.45 -9.93 21.37
C THR A 254 21.04 -10.06 22.83
N ASP A 255 20.62 -8.99 23.48
CA ASP A 255 20.09 -8.94 24.84
C ASP A 255 18.60 -9.29 24.94
N CYS A 256 17.92 -9.41 23.79
CA CYS A 256 16.56 -9.92 23.72
C CYS A 256 16.56 -11.46 23.54
N LYS A 257 16.03 -12.17 24.51
CA LYS A 257 15.97 -13.66 24.48
C LYS A 257 15.22 -14.22 23.28
N TYR A 258 14.27 -13.46 22.74
CA TYR A 258 13.43 -13.90 21.62
C TYR A 258 14.15 -13.86 20.27
N THR A 259 15.17 -12.99 20.10
CA THR A 259 15.89 -12.88 18.81
C THR A 259 16.79 -14.08 18.54
N ALA A 260 17.33 -14.71 19.58
CA ALA A 260 18.22 -15.87 19.48
C ALA A 260 17.48 -17.22 19.44
N GLN A 261 16.16 -17.23 19.69
CA GLN A 261 15.39 -18.47 19.75
C GLN A 261 15.25 -19.10 18.38
N ALA A 262 15.59 -20.39 18.24
CA ALA A 262 15.36 -21.13 17.00
C ALA A 262 13.86 -21.36 16.79
N LEU A 263 13.38 -21.06 15.59
CA LEU A 263 12.02 -21.34 15.15
C LEU A 263 12.04 -22.40 14.04
N ASN A 264 11.04 -23.26 14.04
CA ASN A 264 10.82 -24.19 12.93
C ASN A 264 10.26 -23.44 11.72
N GLU A 265 10.58 -23.91 10.51
CA GLU A 265 9.97 -23.40 9.28
C GLU A 265 8.43 -23.38 9.39
N GLY A 266 7.81 -22.32 8.88
CA GLY A 266 6.36 -22.15 8.95
C GLY A 266 5.82 -21.79 10.34
N THR A 267 6.67 -21.32 11.27
CA THR A 267 6.23 -20.82 12.58
C THR A 267 6.61 -19.36 12.81
N TYR A 268 5.88 -18.71 13.68
CA TYR A 268 6.20 -17.36 14.16
C TYR A 268 6.09 -17.26 15.68
N LEU A 269 6.74 -16.25 16.25
CA LEU A 269 6.79 -15.98 17.68
C LEU A 269 6.30 -14.55 17.96
N ILE A 270 5.46 -14.42 19.02
CA ILE A 270 5.24 -13.18 19.73
C ILE A 270 5.68 -13.40 21.17
N GLY A 271 6.45 -12.49 21.72
CA GLY A 271 6.86 -12.54 23.11
C GLY A 271 7.06 -11.16 23.67
N ALA A 272 6.85 -11.01 24.98
CA ALA A 272 7.05 -9.75 25.66
C ALA A 272 7.70 -9.96 27.03
N ASP A 273 8.54 -9.00 27.42
CA ASP A 273 9.07 -8.83 28.76
C ASP A 273 9.04 -7.34 29.15
N ASP A 274 9.67 -6.97 30.24
CA ASP A 274 9.62 -5.59 30.73
C ASP A 274 10.24 -4.56 29.76
N ARG A 275 11.09 -5.00 28.84
CA ARG A 275 11.84 -4.14 27.91
C ARG A 275 11.48 -4.35 26.45
N PHE A 276 11.29 -5.60 26.04
CA PHE A 276 11.09 -5.97 24.64
C PHE A 276 9.71 -6.54 24.40
N ILE A 277 9.12 -6.11 23.29
CA ILE A 277 8.02 -6.79 22.61
C ILE A 277 8.60 -7.31 21.29
N CYS A 278 8.53 -8.59 21.02
CA CYS A 278 9.11 -9.19 19.83
C CYS A 278 8.03 -9.89 18.99
N ALA A 279 8.03 -9.62 17.69
CA ALA A 279 7.17 -10.27 16.69
C ALA A 279 8.05 -10.68 15.50
N ARG A 280 8.33 -11.98 15.35
CA ARG A 280 9.18 -12.49 14.28
C ARG A 280 8.81 -13.90 13.86
N GLY A 281 9.18 -14.28 12.65
CA GLY A 281 9.02 -15.61 12.11
C GLY A 281 10.33 -16.37 11.94
N ALA A 282 10.22 -17.61 11.49
CA ALA A 282 11.33 -18.39 10.96
C ALA A 282 11.76 -17.88 9.57
N ASP A 283 10.84 -17.25 8.84
CA ASP A 283 10.97 -16.71 7.49
C ASP A 283 10.13 -15.44 7.33
N GLY A 284 10.14 -14.84 6.13
CA GLY A 284 9.41 -13.60 5.87
C GLY A 284 7.89 -13.74 6.01
N MET A 285 7.31 -14.92 5.75
CA MET A 285 5.89 -15.17 6.01
C MET A 285 5.60 -15.25 7.51
N GLY A 286 6.46 -15.90 8.26
CA GLY A 286 6.40 -15.89 9.72
C GLY A 286 6.49 -14.46 10.28
N ASP A 287 7.38 -13.61 9.77
CA ASP A 287 7.47 -12.19 10.16
C ASP A 287 6.16 -11.45 9.87
N TYR A 288 5.55 -11.67 8.70
CA TYR A 288 4.25 -11.09 8.35
C TYR A 288 3.16 -11.49 9.36
N TYR A 289 2.98 -12.81 9.59
CA TYR A 289 1.98 -13.27 10.54
C TYR A 289 2.25 -12.83 11.98
N ALA A 290 3.52 -12.78 12.40
CA ALA A 290 3.90 -12.26 13.71
C ALA A 290 3.50 -10.79 13.88
N ALA A 291 3.78 -9.94 12.89
CA ALA A 291 3.44 -8.51 12.96
C ALA A 291 1.92 -8.30 13.04
N TYR A 292 1.14 -8.99 12.20
CA TYR A 292 -0.33 -8.87 12.24
C TYR A 292 -0.94 -9.49 13.50
N ALA A 293 -0.39 -10.58 14.01
CA ALA A 293 -0.84 -11.15 15.28
C ALA A 293 -0.48 -10.25 16.47
N LEU A 294 0.65 -9.52 16.41
CA LEU A 294 0.97 -8.49 17.40
C LEU A 294 -0.03 -7.33 17.34
N ILE A 295 -0.35 -6.81 16.14
CA ILE A 295 -1.37 -5.77 15.98
C ILE A 295 -2.70 -6.23 16.59
N ALA A 296 -3.14 -7.45 16.29
CA ALA A 296 -4.36 -8.01 16.86
C ALA A 296 -4.30 -8.08 18.39
N ALA A 297 -3.19 -8.58 18.96
CA ALA A 297 -3.02 -8.69 20.40
C ALA A 297 -2.99 -7.32 21.12
N LEU A 298 -2.45 -6.29 20.47
CA LEU A 298 -2.38 -4.94 21.02
C LEU A 298 -3.71 -4.17 20.93
N LEU A 299 -4.54 -4.44 19.92
CA LEU A 299 -5.71 -3.63 19.59
C LEU A 299 -7.05 -4.36 19.72
N GLU A 300 -7.04 -5.68 19.99
CA GLU A 300 -8.27 -6.45 20.17
C GLU A 300 -9.08 -5.96 21.38
N ASN A 301 -10.39 -5.78 21.20
CA ASN A 301 -11.31 -5.28 22.23
C ASN A 301 -10.90 -3.92 22.82
N ALA A 302 -10.41 -3.03 21.97
CA ALA A 302 -9.95 -1.69 22.33
C ALA A 302 -10.96 -0.94 23.22
N GLN A 303 -10.46 -0.28 24.26
CA GLN A 303 -11.20 0.53 25.22
C GLN A 303 -10.45 1.85 25.43
N LYS A 304 -11.14 2.89 25.93
CA LYS A 304 -10.52 4.19 26.17
C LYS A 304 -9.25 4.12 27.04
N ILE A 305 -9.26 3.30 28.08
CA ILE A 305 -8.07 2.92 28.85
C ILE A 305 -7.79 1.46 28.54
N HIS A 306 -6.84 1.20 27.66
CA HIS A 306 -6.57 -0.12 27.14
C HIS A 306 -5.27 -0.67 27.73
N GLN A 307 -5.38 -1.79 28.44
CA GLN A 307 -4.27 -2.45 29.12
C GLN A 307 -4.07 -3.83 28.50
N VAL A 308 -2.92 -4.06 27.92
CA VAL A 308 -2.57 -5.33 27.26
C VAL A 308 -1.50 -6.05 28.06
N THR A 309 -1.73 -7.32 28.31
CA THR A 309 -0.70 -8.24 28.82
C THR A 309 -0.47 -9.30 27.76
N LEU A 310 0.69 -9.29 27.14
CA LEU A 310 1.12 -10.31 26.21
C LEU A 310 1.71 -11.49 27.00
N ASP A 311 1.52 -12.70 26.48
CA ASP A 311 2.20 -13.87 27.02
C ASP A 311 3.72 -13.68 26.92
N ALA A 312 4.46 -14.25 27.88
CA ALA A 312 5.93 -14.19 27.86
C ALA A 312 6.51 -14.78 26.57
N GLU A 313 5.81 -15.74 25.99
CA GLU A 313 6.14 -16.35 24.71
C GLU A 313 4.94 -17.08 24.14
N THR A 314 4.63 -16.81 22.86
CA THR A 314 3.65 -17.56 22.08
C THR A 314 4.30 -17.93 20.74
N ILE A 315 4.46 -19.23 20.48
CA ILE A 315 4.86 -19.75 19.17
C ILE A 315 3.63 -20.35 18.50
N ALA A 316 3.37 -19.93 17.28
CA ALA A 316 2.24 -20.42 16.48
C ALA A 316 2.68 -20.81 15.06
N GLU A 317 1.91 -21.69 14.43
CA GLU A 317 2.10 -22.04 13.02
C GLU A 317 1.53 -20.95 12.12
N VAL A 318 2.21 -20.66 11.02
CA VAL A 318 1.69 -19.83 9.94
C VAL A 318 0.45 -20.52 9.37
N PRO A 319 -0.73 -19.85 9.37
CA PRO A 319 -1.94 -20.45 8.84
C PRO A 319 -1.78 -20.78 7.35
N MET A 320 -1.91 -22.04 6.99
CA MET A 320 -1.97 -22.49 5.60
C MET A 320 -3.44 -22.74 5.24
N ASP A 321 -4.05 -21.82 4.52
CA ASP A 321 -5.39 -22.00 3.95
C ASP A 321 -5.33 -23.01 2.79
N GLU A 322 -6.39 -23.83 2.60
CA GLU A 322 -6.54 -24.69 1.41
C GLU A 322 -6.93 -23.87 0.17
N SER A 323 -7.42 -22.67 0.36
CA SER A 323 -7.67 -21.70 -0.69
C SER A 323 -6.37 -21.08 -1.18
N LEU A 324 -6.24 -20.95 -2.49
CA LEU A 324 -5.14 -20.27 -3.16
C LEU A 324 -5.63 -18.93 -3.69
N LYS A 325 -4.71 -17.97 -3.79
CA LYS A 325 -4.99 -16.62 -4.28
C LYS A 325 -4.13 -16.32 -5.50
N ALA A 326 -4.76 -15.90 -6.60
CA ALA A 326 -4.03 -15.42 -7.77
C ALA A 326 -4.41 -13.97 -8.07
N MET A 327 -3.41 -13.14 -8.36
CA MET A 327 -3.56 -11.74 -8.73
C MET A 327 -3.06 -11.49 -10.15
N SER A 328 -3.80 -10.69 -10.93
CA SER A 328 -3.35 -10.05 -12.17
C SER A 328 -3.17 -8.58 -11.92
N PHE A 329 -2.00 -8.03 -12.24
CA PHE A 329 -1.71 -6.62 -11.93
C PHE A 329 -0.86 -5.96 -13.02
N ASN A 330 -1.48 -5.15 -13.87
CA ASN A 330 -0.76 -4.25 -14.77
C ASN A 330 -0.17 -3.10 -13.95
N LEU A 331 1.16 -2.93 -14.00
CA LEU A 331 1.92 -2.00 -13.16
C LEU A 331 2.06 -0.61 -13.77
N TRP A 332 1.59 -0.40 -14.98
CA TRP A 332 1.80 0.82 -15.76
C TRP A 332 3.27 1.22 -15.87
N VAL A 333 3.84 1.06 -17.05
CA VAL A 333 5.26 1.27 -17.33
C VAL A 333 5.75 2.71 -17.14
N SER A 334 4.83 3.69 -17.21
CA SER A 334 5.14 5.12 -17.12
C SER A 334 5.10 5.61 -15.67
N SER A 335 5.72 6.77 -15.42
CA SER A 335 5.69 7.49 -14.13
C SER A 335 6.01 6.63 -12.90
N ILE A 336 7.13 5.89 -12.95
CA ILE A 336 7.58 5.01 -11.85
C ILE A 336 8.21 5.87 -10.75
N THR A 337 7.37 6.45 -9.88
CA THR A 337 7.79 7.20 -8.69
C THR A 337 8.05 6.28 -7.50
N SER A 338 8.68 6.80 -6.44
CA SER A 338 8.91 6.05 -5.20
C SER A 338 7.59 5.66 -4.55
N ASP A 339 6.65 6.61 -4.45
CA ASP A 339 5.35 6.42 -3.79
C ASP A 339 4.49 5.41 -4.54
N ARG A 340 4.50 5.46 -5.87
CA ARG A 340 3.77 4.48 -6.68
C ARG A 340 4.36 3.07 -6.56
N LYS A 341 5.71 2.96 -6.47
CA LYS A 341 6.36 1.68 -6.17
C LYS A 341 5.92 1.12 -4.82
N GLU A 342 5.88 1.98 -3.80
CA GLU A 342 5.43 1.59 -2.47
C GLU A 342 3.95 1.23 -2.45
N SER A 343 3.09 1.99 -3.13
CA SER A 343 1.66 1.71 -3.26
C SER A 343 1.39 0.35 -3.92
N VAL A 344 2.15 0.00 -4.97
CA VAL A 344 2.11 -1.35 -5.59
C VAL A 344 2.54 -2.42 -4.59
N LEU A 345 3.65 -2.21 -3.88
CA LEU A 345 4.14 -3.15 -2.86
C LEU A 345 3.11 -3.33 -1.75
N GLN A 346 2.52 -2.27 -1.24
CA GLN A 346 1.49 -2.33 -0.21
C GLN A 346 0.23 -3.06 -0.69
N THR A 347 -0.18 -2.88 -1.95
CA THR A 347 -1.27 -3.68 -2.53
C THR A 347 -0.95 -5.17 -2.47
N ILE A 348 0.25 -5.57 -2.91
CA ILE A 348 0.69 -6.97 -2.87
C ILE A 348 0.69 -7.48 -1.43
N MET A 349 1.24 -6.72 -0.49
CA MET A 349 1.37 -7.14 0.91
C MET A 349 0.03 -7.17 1.66
N ALA A 350 -0.89 -6.26 1.36
CA ALA A 350 -2.22 -6.24 1.99
C ALA A 350 -3.06 -7.46 1.61
N TYR A 351 -2.94 -7.92 0.37
CA TYR A 351 -3.73 -9.04 -0.15
C TYR A 351 -2.99 -10.38 -0.12
N MET A 352 -1.66 -10.37 -0.04
CA MET A 352 -0.79 -11.56 0.03
C MET A 352 -1.22 -12.68 -0.93
N PRO A 353 -1.28 -12.40 -2.26
CA PRO A 353 -1.62 -13.44 -3.22
C PRO A 353 -0.55 -14.52 -3.28
N ASP A 354 -0.96 -15.78 -3.50
CA ASP A 354 -0.02 -16.89 -3.62
C ASP A 354 0.73 -16.86 -4.95
N THR A 355 0.09 -16.31 -5.99
CA THR A 355 0.71 -16.03 -7.29
C THR A 355 0.31 -14.67 -7.84
N ILE A 356 1.23 -13.98 -8.53
CA ILE A 356 1.00 -12.65 -9.11
C ILE A 356 1.48 -12.67 -10.56
N GLY A 357 0.57 -12.46 -11.50
CA GLY A 357 0.91 -12.14 -12.87
C GLY A 357 1.02 -10.61 -13.03
N VAL A 358 2.22 -10.11 -13.30
CA VAL A 358 2.45 -8.67 -13.53
C VAL A 358 2.60 -8.37 -15.02
N GLN A 359 2.02 -7.25 -15.47
CA GLN A 359 2.15 -6.75 -16.83
C GLN A 359 2.80 -5.36 -16.77
N GLU A 360 3.34 -4.89 -17.90
CA GLU A 360 4.12 -3.64 -18.00
C GLU A 360 5.30 -3.56 -17.01
N ALA A 361 5.73 -4.71 -16.51
CA ALA A 361 6.83 -4.79 -15.57
C ALA A 361 8.16 -4.52 -16.28
N SER A 362 8.52 -3.24 -16.44
CA SER A 362 9.81 -2.80 -17.01
C SER A 362 10.99 -3.31 -16.18
N PRO A 363 12.23 -3.26 -16.70
CA PRO A 363 13.41 -3.62 -15.92
C PRO A 363 13.52 -2.88 -14.58
N THR A 364 13.03 -1.63 -14.52
CA THR A 364 12.98 -0.83 -13.28
C THR A 364 11.99 -1.43 -12.28
N TRP A 365 10.78 -1.78 -12.72
CA TRP A 365 9.79 -2.47 -11.89
C TRP A 365 10.30 -3.82 -11.41
N MET A 366 10.87 -4.62 -12.32
CA MET A 366 11.40 -5.95 -11.96
C MET A 366 12.53 -5.85 -10.93
N THR A 367 13.44 -4.87 -11.08
CA THR A 367 14.50 -4.65 -10.10
C THR A 367 13.94 -4.31 -8.72
N TYR A 368 12.95 -3.44 -8.66
CA TYR A 368 12.29 -3.05 -7.42
C TYR A 368 11.57 -4.22 -6.77
N LEU A 369 10.61 -4.85 -7.48
CA LEU A 369 9.80 -5.95 -6.91
C LEU A 369 10.65 -7.14 -6.49
N LYS A 370 11.65 -7.53 -7.28
CA LYS A 370 12.59 -8.59 -6.91
C LYS A 370 13.35 -8.28 -5.63
N GLY A 371 13.75 -7.02 -5.44
CA GLY A 371 14.42 -6.60 -4.21
C GLY A 371 13.51 -6.65 -2.99
N GLN A 372 12.29 -6.12 -3.13
CA GLN A 372 11.33 -5.98 -2.03
C GLN A 372 10.68 -7.32 -1.63
N LEU A 373 10.39 -8.18 -2.61
CA LEU A 373 9.64 -9.41 -2.39
C LEU A 373 10.53 -10.66 -2.16
N LYS A 374 11.85 -10.54 -2.25
CA LYS A 374 12.80 -11.66 -2.24
C LYS A 374 12.68 -12.63 -1.06
N GLU A 375 12.21 -12.17 0.10
CA GLU A 375 12.04 -13.01 1.29
C GLU A 375 10.76 -13.88 1.21
N LEU A 376 9.74 -13.39 0.48
CA LEU A 376 8.42 -13.99 0.41
C LEU A 376 8.17 -14.72 -0.91
N TYR A 377 8.63 -14.13 -2.02
CA TYR A 377 8.35 -14.61 -3.37
C TYR A 377 9.62 -14.95 -4.13
N ASP A 378 9.50 -15.93 -5.01
CA ASP A 378 10.38 -16.10 -6.14
C ASP A 378 9.62 -15.73 -7.43
N TYR A 379 10.30 -15.68 -8.57
CA TYR A 379 9.68 -15.21 -9.81
C TYR A 379 10.23 -15.93 -11.04
N VAL A 380 9.44 -15.92 -12.12
CA VAL A 380 9.82 -16.39 -13.45
C VAL A 380 9.36 -15.39 -14.52
N GLY A 381 9.99 -15.43 -15.68
CA GLY A 381 9.64 -14.62 -16.83
C GLY A 381 10.81 -13.83 -17.40
N LEU A 382 10.85 -13.73 -18.72
CA LEU A 382 11.81 -12.94 -19.50
C LEU A 382 11.13 -11.67 -20.01
N GLY A 383 11.93 -10.64 -20.27
CA GLY A 383 11.46 -9.45 -20.96
C GLY A 383 11.11 -9.74 -22.42
N ARG A 384 10.09 -9.07 -22.93
CA ARG A 384 9.56 -9.26 -24.29
C ARG A 384 10.60 -9.06 -25.41
N ASP A 385 11.68 -8.33 -25.13
CA ASP A 385 12.77 -8.08 -26.08
C ASP A 385 14.00 -8.98 -25.83
N GLY A 386 13.81 -10.04 -25.02
CA GLY A 386 14.79 -11.06 -24.70
C GLY A 386 15.59 -10.79 -23.42
N GLY A 387 15.82 -11.83 -22.64
CA GLY A 387 16.54 -11.74 -21.36
C GLY A 387 15.81 -10.85 -20.37
N SER A 388 16.46 -9.77 -19.90
CA SER A 388 15.88 -8.75 -19.01
C SER A 388 15.43 -7.49 -19.76
N ASN A 389 15.37 -7.50 -21.09
CA ASN A 389 15.06 -6.34 -21.89
C ASN A 389 13.55 -6.23 -22.18
N GLY A 390 13.05 -4.98 -22.18
CA GLY A 390 11.64 -4.70 -22.39
C GLY A 390 10.77 -5.02 -21.18
N GLU A 391 9.47 -4.89 -21.33
CA GLU A 391 8.50 -5.22 -20.31
C GLU A 391 8.35 -6.73 -20.13
N HIS A 392 8.11 -7.17 -18.90
CA HIS A 392 7.89 -8.57 -18.56
C HIS A 392 6.39 -8.83 -18.34
N SER A 393 5.95 -10.00 -18.76
CA SER A 393 4.74 -10.65 -18.25
C SER A 393 5.17 -11.71 -17.24
N ALA A 394 5.73 -11.26 -16.12
CA ALA A 394 6.34 -12.14 -15.13
C ALA A 394 5.29 -12.73 -14.16
N ILE A 395 5.67 -13.85 -13.53
CA ILE A 395 4.88 -14.50 -12.49
C ILE A 395 5.73 -14.53 -11.23
N PHE A 396 5.25 -13.90 -10.15
CA PHE A 396 5.77 -14.08 -8.81
C PHE A 396 4.95 -15.17 -8.10
N TYR A 397 5.58 -15.99 -7.29
CA TYR A 397 4.93 -17.07 -6.52
C TYR A 397 5.55 -17.19 -5.13
N ARG A 398 4.73 -17.47 -4.13
CA ARG A 398 5.15 -17.62 -2.73
C ARG A 398 6.06 -18.84 -2.57
N LYS A 399 7.25 -18.64 -2.01
CA LYS A 399 8.26 -19.68 -1.77
C LYS A 399 7.83 -20.71 -0.73
N ASP A 400 7.06 -20.29 0.27
CA ASP A 400 6.53 -21.18 1.31
C ASP A 400 5.41 -22.11 0.79
N ARG A 401 4.67 -21.66 -0.24
CA ARG A 401 3.54 -22.40 -0.83
C ARG A 401 3.94 -23.30 -1.99
N PHE A 402 4.91 -22.90 -2.78
CA PHE A 402 5.19 -23.54 -4.06
C PHE A 402 6.66 -23.95 -4.25
N GLU A 403 6.82 -25.01 -5.03
CA GLU A 403 8.08 -25.39 -5.67
C GLU A 403 7.93 -25.28 -7.19
N LEU A 404 8.92 -24.68 -7.85
CA LEU A 404 8.94 -24.53 -9.31
C LEU A 404 9.31 -25.85 -9.98
N VAL A 405 8.41 -26.42 -10.75
CA VAL A 405 8.63 -27.64 -11.53
C VAL A 405 9.16 -27.31 -12.93
N LYS A 406 8.49 -26.39 -13.62
CA LYS A 406 8.83 -25.97 -14.99
C LYS A 406 8.39 -24.55 -15.28
N THR A 407 9.17 -23.84 -16.10
CA THR A 407 8.81 -22.52 -16.59
C THR A 407 9.42 -22.24 -17.95
N GLU A 408 8.73 -21.48 -18.77
CA GLU A 408 9.25 -20.86 -19.99
C GLU A 408 8.50 -19.55 -20.28
N THR A 409 9.16 -18.65 -21.03
CA THR A 409 8.53 -17.48 -21.66
C THR A 409 8.50 -17.74 -23.16
N LYS A 410 7.32 -17.61 -23.75
CA LYS A 410 7.08 -17.81 -25.19
C LYS A 410 6.62 -16.51 -25.83
N TRP A 411 7.11 -16.25 -27.04
CA TRP A 411 6.64 -15.11 -27.83
C TRP A 411 5.33 -15.45 -28.55
N MET A 412 4.37 -14.57 -28.45
CA MET A 412 3.09 -14.73 -29.16
C MET A 412 3.25 -14.32 -30.62
N SER A 413 3.87 -15.20 -31.38
CA SER A 413 4.32 -15.00 -32.75
C SER A 413 4.30 -16.32 -33.52
N PRO A 414 4.58 -16.33 -34.85
CA PRO A 414 4.77 -17.57 -35.60
C PRO A 414 5.95 -18.43 -35.15
N THR A 415 6.90 -17.86 -34.38
CA THR A 415 8.09 -18.50 -33.85
C THR A 415 8.20 -18.31 -32.35
N PRO A 416 7.41 -19.04 -31.54
CA PRO A 416 7.26 -18.74 -30.08
C PRO A 416 8.54 -18.92 -29.26
N ASP A 417 9.55 -19.65 -29.76
CA ASP A 417 10.76 -19.95 -29.03
C ASP A 417 11.89 -18.92 -29.19
N VAL A 418 11.66 -17.90 -30.01
CA VAL A 418 12.63 -16.82 -30.26
C VAL A 418 11.97 -15.48 -30.22
N VAL A 419 12.74 -14.42 -29.91
CA VAL A 419 12.27 -13.04 -29.91
C VAL A 419 11.70 -12.67 -31.27
N SER A 420 10.39 -12.54 -31.35
CA SER A 420 9.68 -12.27 -32.62
C SER A 420 8.27 -11.75 -32.35
N LYS A 421 7.63 -11.22 -33.40
CA LYS A 421 6.24 -10.76 -33.36
C LYS A 421 5.53 -11.01 -34.69
N PHE A 422 4.21 -10.93 -34.69
CA PHE A 422 3.43 -10.82 -35.89
C PHE A 422 3.67 -9.45 -36.56
N LYS A 423 3.53 -9.36 -37.86
CA LYS A 423 3.66 -8.08 -38.61
C LYS A 423 2.57 -7.07 -38.21
N GLU A 424 1.42 -7.57 -37.79
CA GLU A 424 0.25 -6.83 -37.31
C GLU A 424 0.46 -6.23 -35.90
N SER A 425 1.49 -6.69 -35.18
CA SER A 425 1.79 -6.25 -33.82
C SER A 425 2.81 -5.11 -33.84
N SER A 426 2.53 -4.07 -33.06
CA SER A 426 3.48 -2.95 -32.88
C SER A 426 4.69 -3.36 -32.05
N LEU A 427 4.50 -4.24 -31.07
CA LEU A 427 5.49 -4.65 -30.08
C LEU A 427 5.62 -6.18 -30.03
N ASN A 428 6.77 -6.67 -29.55
CA ASN A 428 6.87 -8.06 -29.12
C ASN A 428 5.93 -8.27 -27.93
N ARG A 429 5.20 -9.40 -27.92
CA ARG A 429 4.34 -9.82 -26.81
C ARG A 429 4.66 -11.24 -26.42
N VAL A 430 4.60 -11.49 -25.12
CA VAL A 430 4.97 -12.79 -24.53
C VAL A 430 3.89 -13.26 -23.59
N PHE A 431 3.83 -14.57 -23.39
CA PHE A 431 3.27 -15.15 -22.19
C PHE A 431 4.35 -15.92 -21.43
N THR A 432 4.29 -15.86 -20.13
CA THR A 432 5.11 -16.69 -19.23
C THR A 432 4.21 -17.73 -18.59
N TYR A 433 4.70 -18.97 -18.46
CA TYR A 433 4.02 -19.97 -17.65
C TYR A 433 4.94 -20.55 -16.61
N ALA A 434 4.37 -20.99 -15.51
CA ALA A 434 5.00 -21.76 -14.46
C ALA A 434 4.14 -22.97 -14.10
N ILE A 435 4.71 -24.15 -14.08
CA ILE A 435 4.12 -25.32 -13.41
C ILE A 435 4.69 -25.31 -12.00
N LEU A 436 3.81 -25.11 -11.03
CA LEU A 436 4.12 -24.98 -9.61
C LEU A 436 3.54 -26.16 -8.85
N LEU A 437 4.38 -26.86 -8.07
CA LEU A 437 3.91 -27.87 -7.12
C LEU A 437 3.47 -27.17 -5.84
N GLU A 438 2.17 -27.24 -5.51
CA GLU A 438 1.65 -26.73 -4.24
C GLU A 438 2.01 -27.72 -3.12
N LYS A 439 2.84 -27.26 -2.17
CA LYS A 439 3.50 -28.10 -1.16
C LYS A 439 2.53 -28.78 -0.19
N LYS A 440 1.39 -28.15 0.13
CA LYS A 440 0.41 -28.70 1.07
C LYS A 440 -0.39 -29.85 0.47
N THR A 441 -0.84 -29.70 -0.77
CA THR A 441 -1.69 -30.67 -1.45
C THR A 441 -0.93 -31.64 -2.34
N ASN A 442 0.37 -31.35 -2.59
CA ASN A 442 1.26 -32.06 -3.51
C ASN A 442 0.67 -32.13 -4.93
N ARG A 443 0.07 -31.02 -5.41
CA ARG A 443 -0.56 -30.89 -6.71
C ARG A 443 0.16 -29.88 -7.58
N GLU A 444 0.35 -30.23 -8.83
CA GLU A 444 0.89 -29.32 -9.82
C GLU A 444 -0.22 -28.45 -10.41
N ILE A 445 0.02 -27.13 -10.47
CA ILE A 445 -0.88 -26.12 -11.00
C ILE A 445 -0.11 -25.32 -12.05
N MET A 446 -0.72 -25.07 -13.19
CA MET A 446 -0.15 -24.22 -14.22
C MET A 446 -0.65 -22.79 -14.08
N ILE A 447 0.25 -21.88 -13.79
CA ILE A 447 -0.01 -20.44 -13.77
C ILE A 447 0.53 -19.84 -15.06
N VAL A 448 -0.29 -19.01 -15.71
CA VAL A 448 0.07 -18.35 -16.99
C VAL A 448 -0.21 -16.88 -16.86
N ASN A 449 0.68 -16.04 -17.41
CA ASN A 449 0.50 -14.59 -17.42
C ASN A 449 0.87 -14.00 -18.78
N THR A 450 0.08 -13.03 -19.25
CA THR A 450 0.27 -12.41 -20.57
C THR A 450 -0.11 -10.93 -20.59
N HIS A 451 0.34 -10.25 -21.64
CA HIS A 451 -0.10 -8.89 -22.00
C HIS A 451 -0.21 -8.80 -23.53
N LEU A 452 -1.43 -8.67 -24.05
CA LEU A 452 -1.68 -8.65 -25.48
C LEU A 452 -1.41 -7.27 -26.12
N GLU A 453 -1.39 -7.25 -27.44
CA GLU A 453 -1.20 -6.02 -28.23
C GLU A 453 -2.33 -4.99 -27.97
N HIS A 454 -1.97 -3.73 -27.77
CA HIS A 454 -2.91 -2.68 -27.42
C HIS A 454 -3.54 -1.97 -28.65
N THR A 455 -2.83 -1.89 -29.77
CA THR A 455 -3.27 -1.10 -30.94
C THR A 455 -4.07 -1.90 -31.98
N SER A 456 -3.77 -3.19 -32.16
CA SER A 456 -4.30 -4.01 -33.25
C SER A 456 -5.16 -5.17 -32.75
N ALA A 457 -6.45 -5.15 -33.05
CA ALA A 457 -7.36 -6.27 -32.75
C ALA A 457 -6.96 -7.55 -33.52
N GLU A 458 -6.49 -7.43 -34.77
CA GLU A 458 -6.01 -8.55 -35.56
C GLU A 458 -4.77 -9.21 -34.89
N ALA A 459 -3.83 -8.39 -34.43
CA ALA A 459 -2.67 -8.90 -33.70
C ALA A 459 -3.09 -9.62 -32.41
N ARG A 460 -4.04 -9.09 -31.63
CA ARG A 460 -4.56 -9.77 -30.45
C ARG A 460 -5.18 -11.13 -30.75
N ASN A 461 -5.97 -11.21 -31.84
CA ASN A 461 -6.57 -12.49 -32.26
C ASN A 461 -5.50 -13.53 -32.62
N LEU A 462 -4.46 -13.12 -33.36
CA LEU A 462 -3.33 -13.99 -33.69
C LEU A 462 -2.54 -14.43 -32.44
N GLN A 463 -2.28 -13.49 -31.54
CA GLN A 463 -1.55 -13.75 -30.29
C GLN A 463 -2.30 -14.72 -29.40
N VAL A 464 -3.60 -14.49 -29.18
CA VAL A 464 -4.40 -15.40 -28.32
C VAL A 464 -4.54 -16.78 -28.96
N ALA A 465 -4.56 -16.88 -30.31
CA ALA A 465 -4.56 -18.18 -31.00
C ALA A 465 -3.29 -18.99 -30.68
N VAL A 466 -2.12 -18.35 -30.63
CA VAL A 466 -0.86 -19.01 -30.23
C VAL A 466 -0.95 -19.50 -28.80
N LEU A 467 -1.38 -18.64 -27.87
CA LEU A 467 -1.52 -18.99 -26.46
C LEU A 467 -2.51 -20.16 -26.25
N MET A 468 -3.71 -20.05 -26.82
CA MET A 468 -4.75 -21.07 -26.63
C MET A 468 -4.38 -22.40 -27.30
N ASN A 469 -3.65 -22.36 -28.43
CA ASN A 469 -3.12 -23.57 -29.05
C ASN A 469 -2.04 -24.23 -28.16
N PHE A 470 -1.17 -23.45 -27.56
CA PHE A 470 -0.17 -23.95 -26.61
C PHE A 470 -0.83 -24.63 -25.39
N LEU A 471 -1.87 -24.03 -24.83
CA LEU A 471 -2.56 -24.55 -23.64
C LEU A 471 -3.28 -25.89 -23.87
N LYS A 472 -3.56 -26.28 -25.11
CA LYS A 472 -4.17 -27.59 -25.42
C LYS A 472 -3.30 -28.76 -24.98
N ASP A 473 -1.97 -28.58 -25.00
CA ASP A 473 -1.02 -29.63 -24.60
C ASP A 473 -0.85 -29.72 -23.07
N TYR A 474 -1.52 -28.83 -22.31
CA TYR A 474 -1.41 -28.72 -20.87
C TYR A 474 -2.76 -28.89 -20.13
N GLN A 475 -3.78 -29.42 -20.79
CA GLN A 475 -5.12 -29.58 -20.20
C GLN A 475 -5.19 -30.54 -19.01
N GLN A 476 -4.13 -31.37 -18.80
CA GLN A 476 -3.99 -32.23 -17.63
C GLN A 476 -3.75 -31.44 -16.33
N TYR A 477 -3.31 -30.18 -16.41
CA TYR A 477 -3.09 -29.31 -15.26
C TYR A 477 -4.32 -28.45 -14.94
N PRO A 478 -4.60 -28.17 -13.67
CA PRO A 478 -5.39 -27.00 -13.30
C PRO A 478 -4.68 -25.72 -13.81
N ILE A 479 -5.37 -24.90 -14.61
CA ILE A 479 -4.80 -23.71 -15.24
C ILE A 479 -5.42 -22.46 -14.63
N VAL A 480 -4.57 -21.50 -14.23
CA VAL A 480 -4.94 -20.11 -13.95
C VAL A 480 -4.21 -19.22 -14.95
N LEU A 481 -4.96 -18.51 -15.78
CA LEU A 481 -4.45 -17.57 -16.78
C LEU A 481 -4.82 -16.14 -16.39
N THR A 482 -3.82 -15.34 -16.06
CA THR A 482 -3.95 -13.92 -15.74
C THR A 482 -3.41 -13.04 -16.86
N GLY A 483 -3.85 -11.79 -16.93
CA GLY A 483 -3.26 -10.85 -17.87
C GLY A 483 -4.12 -9.63 -18.18
N ASP A 484 -3.45 -8.67 -18.82
CA ASP A 484 -4.09 -7.59 -19.58
C ASP A 484 -4.26 -8.04 -21.04
N PHE A 485 -5.50 -8.27 -21.42
CA PHE A 485 -5.83 -8.76 -22.75
C PHE A 485 -6.06 -7.63 -23.76
N ASN A 486 -6.09 -6.37 -23.29
CA ASN A 486 -6.42 -5.21 -24.12
C ASN A 486 -7.71 -5.43 -24.96
N ALA A 487 -8.64 -6.19 -24.44
CA ALA A 487 -9.82 -6.69 -25.14
C ALA A 487 -11.01 -6.82 -24.17
N THR A 488 -12.16 -6.30 -24.57
CA THR A 488 -13.39 -6.34 -23.76
C THR A 488 -14.11 -7.70 -23.90
N PRO A 489 -15.11 -8.01 -23.03
CA PRO A 489 -15.87 -9.26 -23.11
C PRO A 489 -16.62 -9.51 -24.43
N GLU A 490 -16.83 -8.47 -25.24
CA GLU A 490 -17.51 -8.59 -26.54
C GLU A 490 -16.55 -8.99 -27.67
N SER A 491 -15.24 -9.01 -27.41
CA SER A 491 -14.20 -9.24 -28.41
C SER A 491 -14.08 -10.70 -28.83
N GLU A 492 -13.46 -10.92 -30.02
CA GLU A 492 -13.08 -12.25 -30.49
C GLU A 492 -12.07 -12.92 -29.54
N VAL A 493 -11.11 -12.14 -29.03
CA VAL A 493 -10.12 -12.61 -28.02
C VAL A 493 -10.83 -13.27 -26.85
N TYR A 494 -11.81 -12.59 -26.25
CA TYR A 494 -12.54 -13.14 -25.11
C TYR A 494 -13.27 -14.44 -25.46
N ARG A 495 -13.93 -14.49 -26.63
CA ARG A 495 -14.59 -15.73 -27.10
C ARG A 495 -13.64 -16.88 -27.29
N MET A 496 -12.45 -16.62 -27.84
CA MET A 496 -11.42 -17.66 -28.04
C MET A 496 -10.90 -18.21 -26.70
N VAL A 497 -10.69 -17.36 -25.69
CA VAL A 497 -10.25 -17.80 -24.36
C VAL A 497 -11.36 -18.58 -23.67
N THR A 498 -12.59 -18.04 -23.69
CA THR A 498 -13.73 -18.67 -22.97
C THR A 498 -14.24 -19.95 -23.63
N ALA A 499 -13.79 -20.28 -24.84
CA ALA A 499 -14.00 -21.59 -25.44
C ALA A 499 -13.22 -22.74 -24.73
N GLN A 500 -12.19 -22.43 -23.94
CA GLN A 500 -11.35 -23.42 -23.26
C GLN A 500 -11.27 -23.19 -21.73
N LEU A 501 -11.32 -21.95 -21.28
CA LEU A 501 -11.21 -21.55 -19.88
C LEU A 501 -12.43 -20.74 -19.46
N ALA A 502 -12.78 -20.77 -18.20
CA ALA A 502 -13.87 -19.98 -17.66
C ALA A 502 -13.37 -18.62 -17.15
N ASP A 503 -14.13 -17.56 -17.42
CA ASP A 503 -13.94 -16.26 -16.77
C ASP A 503 -14.29 -16.39 -15.28
N SER A 504 -13.32 -16.19 -14.42
CA SER A 504 -13.49 -16.32 -12.96
C SER A 504 -14.54 -15.36 -12.42
N SER A 505 -14.73 -14.18 -13.04
CA SER A 505 -15.77 -13.23 -12.67
C SER A 505 -17.20 -13.75 -12.89
N LYS A 506 -17.35 -14.77 -13.74
CA LYS A 506 -18.65 -15.37 -14.07
C LYS A 506 -18.94 -16.64 -13.26
N VAL A 507 -17.87 -17.36 -12.87
CA VAL A 507 -17.99 -18.67 -12.19
C VAL A 507 -17.74 -18.61 -10.69
N ALA A 508 -17.24 -17.48 -10.17
CA ALA A 508 -17.02 -17.29 -8.74
C ALA A 508 -18.32 -17.34 -7.93
N GLN A 509 -18.26 -17.99 -6.75
CA GLN A 509 -19.38 -18.01 -5.80
C GLN A 509 -19.75 -16.59 -5.32
N LYS A 510 -18.73 -15.75 -5.07
CA LYS A 510 -18.87 -14.32 -4.79
C LYS A 510 -18.06 -13.52 -5.81
N ALA A 511 -18.65 -12.49 -6.42
CA ALA A 511 -17.95 -11.66 -7.40
C ALA A 511 -18.21 -10.18 -7.16
N GLU A 512 -17.14 -9.46 -6.80
CA GLU A 512 -17.09 -8.00 -6.68
C GLU A 512 -16.49 -7.43 -7.97
N ARG A 513 -17.37 -7.12 -8.93
CA ARG A 513 -17.01 -6.71 -10.28
C ARG A 513 -16.88 -5.20 -10.38
N HIS A 514 -15.82 -4.76 -11.07
CA HIS A 514 -15.58 -3.38 -11.44
C HIS A 514 -14.87 -3.36 -12.80
N TYR A 515 -14.87 -2.23 -13.52
CA TYR A 515 -13.96 -2.09 -14.66
C TYR A 515 -12.51 -2.16 -14.15
N THR A 516 -11.58 -2.64 -15.00
CA THR A 516 -10.22 -2.91 -14.57
C THR A 516 -9.22 -1.83 -15.03
N PHE A 517 -9.47 -1.18 -16.16
CA PHE A 517 -8.69 -0.07 -16.65
C PHE A 517 -9.45 1.25 -16.44
N HIS A 518 -8.90 2.14 -15.62
CA HIS A 518 -9.53 3.42 -15.26
C HIS A 518 -8.77 4.64 -15.79
N ASN A 519 -7.51 4.49 -16.16
CA ASN A 519 -6.66 5.57 -16.69
C ASN A 519 -6.87 6.89 -15.92
N TYR A 520 -6.75 6.81 -14.58
CA TYR A 520 -6.97 7.91 -13.64
C TYR A 520 -8.27 8.68 -13.85
N GLY A 521 -9.36 7.97 -14.12
CA GLY A 521 -10.71 8.50 -14.27
C GLY A 521 -11.11 8.85 -15.72
N SER A 522 -10.24 8.62 -16.71
CA SER A 522 -10.55 8.88 -18.12
C SER A 522 -11.03 7.65 -18.91
N SER A 523 -11.06 6.47 -18.29
CA SER A 523 -11.55 5.21 -18.88
C SER A 523 -12.38 4.41 -17.87
N SER A 524 -13.17 3.45 -18.38
CA SER A 524 -13.93 2.48 -17.60
C SER A 524 -14.03 1.15 -18.37
N SER A 525 -12.88 0.62 -18.80
CA SER A 525 -12.80 -0.58 -19.64
C SER A 525 -12.54 -1.83 -18.80
N TYR A 526 -13.07 -2.96 -19.24
CA TYR A 526 -12.88 -4.28 -18.65
C TYR A 526 -11.94 -5.07 -19.57
N ILE A 527 -10.64 -5.10 -19.25
CA ILE A 527 -9.59 -5.65 -20.13
C ILE A 527 -8.58 -6.54 -19.41
N ASP A 528 -8.59 -6.56 -18.05
CA ASP A 528 -7.77 -7.44 -17.25
C ASP A 528 -8.60 -8.60 -16.73
N TYR A 529 -8.05 -9.81 -16.77
CA TYR A 529 -8.79 -11.03 -16.44
C TYR A 529 -7.96 -12.00 -15.62
N ALA A 530 -8.70 -12.87 -14.92
CA ALA A 530 -8.23 -14.16 -14.45
C ALA A 530 -9.19 -15.22 -15.01
N PHE A 531 -8.68 -16.11 -15.87
CA PHE A 531 -9.41 -17.26 -16.41
C PHE A 531 -8.93 -18.53 -15.74
N VAL A 532 -9.82 -19.51 -15.60
CA VAL A 532 -9.52 -20.77 -14.91
C VAL A 532 -10.04 -21.98 -15.70
N SER A 533 -9.38 -23.15 -15.57
CA SER A 533 -9.95 -24.42 -16.03
C SER A 533 -11.05 -24.85 -15.06
N ALA A 534 -12.31 -24.54 -15.39
CA ALA A 534 -13.46 -24.70 -14.50
C ALA A 534 -13.76 -26.15 -14.08
N GLN A 535 -13.26 -27.13 -14.82
CA GLN A 535 -13.37 -28.55 -14.46
C GLN A 535 -12.43 -28.96 -13.33
N ASN A 536 -11.36 -28.18 -13.07
CA ASN A 536 -10.30 -28.50 -12.12
C ASN A 536 -10.18 -27.45 -11.01
N ILE A 537 -10.79 -26.27 -11.17
CA ILE A 537 -10.68 -25.13 -10.25
C ILE A 537 -12.08 -24.62 -9.90
N ALA A 538 -12.36 -24.54 -8.60
CA ALA A 538 -13.50 -23.84 -8.05
C ALA A 538 -13.08 -22.45 -7.54
N VAL A 539 -13.71 -21.39 -8.06
CA VAL A 539 -13.45 -20.02 -7.62
C VAL A 539 -14.46 -19.64 -6.54
N SER A 540 -13.97 -19.37 -5.34
CA SER A 540 -14.81 -18.93 -4.22
C SER A 540 -15.07 -17.42 -4.25
N HIS A 541 -14.06 -16.62 -4.59
CA HIS A 541 -14.20 -15.17 -4.64
C HIS A 541 -13.46 -14.58 -5.85
N TYR A 542 -14.09 -13.65 -6.54
CA TYR A 542 -13.49 -12.77 -7.53
C TYR A 542 -13.64 -11.32 -7.06
N ARG A 543 -12.58 -10.53 -7.17
CA ARG A 543 -12.64 -9.11 -6.83
C ARG A 543 -11.72 -8.27 -7.72
N VAL A 544 -12.12 -7.02 -7.95
CA VAL A 544 -11.29 -5.97 -8.52
C VAL A 544 -10.89 -5.05 -7.35
N ILE A 545 -9.59 -4.87 -7.15
CA ILE A 545 -9.04 -4.09 -6.04
C ILE A 545 -9.04 -2.61 -6.44
N THR A 546 -9.97 -1.85 -5.90
CA THR A 546 -10.17 -0.42 -6.22
C THR A 546 -9.64 0.51 -5.15
N GLU A 547 -9.13 -0.04 -4.06
CA GLU A 547 -8.62 0.70 -2.91
C GLU A 547 -7.35 1.47 -3.27
N LYS A 548 -7.26 2.66 -2.73
CA LYS A 548 -6.04 3.44 -2.73
C LYS A 548 -5.09 2.94 -1.65
N MET A 549 -3.82 2.81 -1.98
CA MET A 549 -2.76 2.52 -1.03
C MET A 549 -1.93 3.78 -0.82
N ASN A 550 -1.70 4.21 0.42
CA ASN A 550 -1.12 5.51 0.74
C ASN A 550 -1.84 6.69 0.07
N GLY A 551 -3.18 6.63 0.01
CA GLY A 551 -3.99 7.68 -0.58
C GLY A 551 -3.98 7.74 -2.11
N MET A 552 -3.20 6.90 -2.81
CA MET A 552 -3.07 6.91 -4.26
C MET A 552 -3.48 5.59 -4.92
N LEU A 553 -3.85 5.67 -6.20
CA LEU A 553 -4.04 4.49 -7.03
C LEU A 553 -2.67 3.98 -7.50
N PRO A 554 -2.35 2.69 -7.26
CA PRO A 554 -1.01 2.15 -7.54
C PRO A 554 -0.68 2.04 -9.04
N SER A 555 -1.68 2.02 -9.91
CA SER A 555 -1.56 1.92 -11.37
C SER A 555 -2.73 2.64 -12.02
N ASP A 556 -2.75 2.79 -13.33
CA ASP A 556 -3.91 3.16 -14.16
C ASP A 556 -4.85 1.97 -14.41
N HIS A 557 -4.47 0.79 -13.94
CA HIS A 557 -5.31 -0.41 -13.83
C HIS A 557 -5.56 -0.77 -12.38
N TYR A 558 -6.74 -1.32 -12.09
CA TYR A 558 -7.04 -2.01 -10.85
C TYR A 558 -6.56 -3.46 -10.94
N ALA A 559 -5.97 -3.98 -9.87
CA ALA A 559 -5.60 -5.39 -9.80
C ALA A 559 -6.85 -6.27 -9.74
N VAL A 560 -6.81 -7.39 -10.46
CA VAL A 560 -7.83 -8.45 -10.39
C VAL A 560 -7.31 -9.56 -9.50
N MET A 561 -8.14 -10.05 -8.58
CA MET A 561 -7.78 -11.12 -7.66
C MET A 561 -8.86 -12.18 -7.58
N ILE A 562 -8.45 -13.44 -7.49
CA ILE A 562 -9.31 -14.60 -7.24
C ILE A 562 -8.82 -15.41 -6.06
N ASP A 563 -9.79 -15.89 -5.26
CA ASP A 563 -9.57 -16.96 -4.29
C ASP A 563 -10.14 -18.25 -4.90
N TYR A 564 -9.35 -19.32 -4.93
CA TYR A 564 -9.71 -20.54 -5.62
C TYR A 564 -9.20 -21.80 -4.93
N GLN A 565 -9.81 -22.93 -5.23
CA GLN A 565 -9.36 -24.26 -4.80
C GLN A 565 -9.20 -25.18 -6.01
N VAL A 566 -8.17 -26.00 -5.98
CA VAL A 566 -8.00 -27.08 -6.96
C VAL A 566 -8.89 -28.24 -6.53
N MET A 567 -9.86 -28.58 -7.38
CA MET A 567 -10.78 -29.68 -7.13
C MET A 567 -10.05 -31.04 -7.24
N LYS A 568 -10.56 -32.04 -6.49
CA LYS A 568 -9.98 -33.39 -6.46
C LYS A 568 -10.23 -34.14 -7.75
#